data_dd368beb78700d86a8a9043a5a3701cf
#
_entry.id   dd368beb78700d86a8a9043a5a3701cf
#
_cell.length_a   1.000
_cell.length_b   1.000
_cell.length_c   1.000
_cell.angle_alpha   90.00
_cell.angle_beta   90.00
_cell.angle_gamma   90.00
#
_symmetry.space_group_name_H-M   'P 1'
#
loop_
_entity.id
_entity.type
_entity.pdbx_description
1 polymer ?
#
loop_
_entity_poly.entity_id
_entity_poly.type
_entity_poly.pdbx_seq_one_letter_code
_entity_poly.pdbx_strand_id
1 'polypeptide(L)' 'MDYVILSNANKDSLEDTVEVAIGKGWELVGGVAVVWDGKEKTYYQAIKRKI' A
#
# COMPACT_ATOMS: atom_id res chain seq x y z
N MET A 1 -5.63 11.92 -12.49
CA MET A 1 -4.63 11.18 -11.71
C MET A 1 -5.28 10.62 -10.46
N ASP A 2 -5.13 9.35 -10.21
CA ASP A 2 -5.67 8.71 -9.02
C ASP A 2 -4.56 8.54 -7.98
N TYR A 3 -4.92 8.70 -6.72
CA TYR A 3 -4.01 8.54 -5.60
C TYR A 3 -4.75 7.81 -4.49
N VAL A 4 -4.17 6.71 -4.02
CA VAL A 4 -4.80 5.87 -2.99
C VAL A 4 -3.75 5.48 -1.96
N ILE A 5 -4.15 5.42 -0.71
CA ILE A 5 -3.31 4.88 0.36
C ILE A 5 -3.89 3.53 0.76
N LEU A 6 -3.12 2.48 0.51
CA LEU A 6 -3.48 1.13 0.91
C LEU A 6 -3.01 0.88 2.34
N SER A 7 -3.79 0.14 3.09
CA SER A 7 -3.40 -0.21 4.45
C SER A 7 -3.82 -1.64 4.78
N ASN A 8 -3.04 -2.31 5.59
CA ASN A 8 -3.35 -3.66 6.05
C ASN A 8 -2.52 -3.98 7.29
N ALA A 9 -3.11 -4.71 8.22
CA ALA A 9 -2.40 -5.17 9.39
C ALA A 9 -1.45 -6.33 9.07
N ASN A 10 -1.67 -7.01 7.95
CA ASN A 10 -0.87 -8.14 7.49
C ASN A 10 0.02 -7.69 6.33
N LYS A 11 1.34 -7.79 6.53
CA LYS A 11 2.31 -7.37 5.53
C LYS A 11 2.15 -8.14 4.22
N ASP A 12 1.95 -9.45 4.30
CA ASP A 12 1.85 -10.28 3.10
C ASP A 12 0.60 -9.95 2.29
N SER A 13 -0.51 -9.66 2.97
CA SER A 13 -1.74 -9.24 2.29
C SER A 13 -1.55 -7.90 1.60
N LEU A 14 -0.81 -6.97 2.23
CA LEU A 14 -0.52 -5.70 1.60
C LEU A 14 0.34 -5.89 0.36
N GLU A 15 1.35 -6.75 0.43
CA GLU A 15 2.20 -7.06 -0.72
C GLU A 15 1.38 -7.59 -1.89
N ASP A 16 0.45 -8.51 -1.61
CA ASP A 16 -0.42 -9.06 -2.66
C ASP A 16 -1.28 -7.97 -3.30
N THR A 17 -1.86 -7.09 -2.49
CA THR A 17 -2.68 -6.00 -2.98
C THR A 17 -1.86 -5.05 -3.85
N VAL A 18 -0.64 -4.73 -3.43
CA VAL A 18 0.26 -3.86 -4.18
C VAL A 18 0.64 -4.51 -5.51
N GLU A 19 0.94 -5.81 -5.52
CA GLU A 19 1.28 -6.52 -6.76
C GLU A 19 0.14 -6.45 -7.77
N VAL A 20 -1.10 -6.66 -7.31
CA VAL A 20 -2.27 -6.58 -8.18
C VAL A 20 -2.40 -5.17 -8.75
N ALA A 21 -2.19 -4.15 -7.91
CA ALA A 21 -2.27 -2.76 -8.35
C ALA A 21 -1.22 -2.44 -9.41
N ILE A 22 0.02 -2.88 -9.20
CA ILE A 22 1.11 -2.67 -10.16
C ILE A 22 0.75 -3.32 -11.49
N GLY A 23 0.18 -4.51 -11.46
CA GLY A 23 -0.26 -5.19 -12.67
C GLY A 23 -1.35 -4.45 -13.43
N LYS A 24 -2.06 -3.53 -12.77
CA LYS A 24 -3.11 -2.71 -13.38
C LYS A 24 -2.65 -1.31 -13.77
N GLY A 25 -1.35 -1.04 -13.67
CA GLY A 25 -0.79 0.24 -14.07
C GLY A 25 -0.59 1.26 -12.96
N TRP A 26 -0.76 0.85 -11.70
CA TRP A 26 -0.48 1.73 -10.57
C TRP A 26 1.02 1.79 -10.28
N GLU A 27 1.47 2.91 -9.75
CA GLU A 27 2.87 3.11 -9.37
C GLU A 27 2.98 3.34 -7.87
N LEU A 28 4.09 2.90 -7.29
CA LEU A 28 4.38 3.13 -5.88
C LEU A 28 4.82 4.57 -5.64
N VAL A 29 4.39 5.15 -4.53
CA VAL A 29 4.82 6.47 -4.10
C VAL A 29 5.52 6.30 -2.76
N GLY A 30 6.84 6.42 -2.77
CA GLY A 30 7.65 6.25 -1.56
C GLY A 30 7.70 4.82 -1.08
N GLY A 31 8.15 4.62 0.13
CA GLY A 31 8.24 3.32 0.76
C GLY A 31 7.04 3.00 1.63
N VAL A 32 7.06 1.79 2.21
CA VAL A 32 6.01 1.36 3.12
C VAL A 32 6.23 2.02 4.50
N ALA A 33 5.15 2.56 5.05
CA ALA A 33 5.16 3.08 6.41
C ALA A 33 4.53 2.04 7.34
N VAL A 34 5.02 1.96 8.57
CA VAL A 34 4.50 1.05 9.57
C VAL A 34 4.11 1.86 10.80
N VAL A 35 2.89 1.66 11.27
CA VAL A 35 2.40 2.32 12.49
C VAL A 35 2.09 1.25 13.53
N TRP A 36 2.58 1.48 14.74
CA TRP A 36 2.36 0.58 15.88
C TRP A 36 1.49 1.31 16.89
N ASP A 37 0.36 0.72 17.25
CA ASP A 37 -0.60 1.34 18.17
C ASP A 37 -0.54 0.78 19.59
N GLY A 38 0.44 -0.07 19.88
CA GLY A 38 0.58 -0.74 21.16
C GLY A 38 0.07 -2.18 21.15
N LYS A 39 -0.69 -2.57 20.14
CA LYS A 39 -1.23 -3.92 19.99
C LYS A 39 -0.95 -4.48 18.61
N GLU A 40 -1.12 -3.70 17.58
CA GLU A 40 -1.00 -4.17 16.21
C GLU A 40 -0.15 -3.21 15.38
N LYS A 41 0.50 -3.78 14.38
CA LYS A 41 1.18 -3.00 13.34
C LYS A 41 0.23 -2.86 12.16
N THR A 42 0.18 -1.67 11.60
CA THR A 42 -0.55 -1.43 10.36
C THR A 42 0.45 -0.92 9.33
N TYR A 43 0.42 -1.52 8.15
CA TYR A 43 1.31 -1.18 7.04
C TYR A 43 0.55 -0.32 6.05
N TYR A 44 1.21 0.73 5.58
CA TYR A 44 0.60 1.68 4.63
C TYR A 44 1.49 1.82 3.40
N GLN A 45 0.87 1.87 2.24
CA GLN A 45 1.57 2.13 0.98
C GLN A 45 0.73 3.05 0.12
N ALA A 46 1.31 4.17 -0.28
CA ALA A 46 0.66 5.08 -1.21
C ALA A 46 0.93 4.61 -2.64
N ILE A 47 -0.09 4.68 -3.47
CA ILE A 47 0.03 4.36 -4.89
C ILE A 47 -0.68 5.44 -5.70
N LYS A 48 -0.26 5.61 -6.93
CA LYS A 48 -0.89 6.56 -7.86
C LYS A 48 -1.02 5.94 -9.23
N ARG A 49 -1.95 6.43 -9.99
CA ARG A 49 -2.15 6.00 -11.36
C ARG A 49 -2.36 7.23 -12.24
N LYS A 50 -1.62 7.26 -13.31
CA LYS A 50 -1.75 8.28 -14.33
C LYS A 50 -2.72 7.79 -15.39
N ILE A 51 -3.71 8.58 -15.67
CA ILE A 51 -4.70 8.25 -16.71
C ILE A 51 -4.47 9.12 -17.90
#